data_219ec8b707fa414f3f4046186d0d08ab
#
_entry.id   219ec8b707fa414f3f4046186d0d08ab
#
_cell.length_a   1.000
_cell.length_b   1.000
_cell.length_c   1.000
_cell.angle_alpha   90.00
_cell.angle_beta   90.00
_cell.angle_gamma   90.00
#
_symmetry.space_group_name_H-M   'P 1'
#
loop_
_entity.id
_entity.type
_entity.pdbx_description
1 polymer ?
#
loop_
_entity_poly.entity_id
_entity_poly.type
_entity_poly.pdbx_seq_one_letter_code
_entity_poly.pdbx_strand_id
1 'polypeptide(L)'
;IEYQSMNRKQGFPAILEHRIQLSDRINGTLTRPPGASGDVPAMVIMHSSGGIIPNTWEWSKFFLDMGIATFVVDSFGPRGITTTTMDQSQLSYPASTVDALLALKLVAAQPGIDAKRIGVIGFSRGAAAAAASSFENIRAAVLGDSPLKFALHIPYYGGCSQVGTTTGAPLLYFVGKEDDFVSAELCTVTVGKMKERGANVADYVQYPNTYHSFDVENDKPRYYIANAQSWKKCILGQDMDDLSYFADGKKVNLQEYNDYYQRCMTRGATIASNFQAKTDSRAKTKAFVSKVFGL
;
A
#
# COMPACT_ATOMS: atom_id res chain seq x y z
N ILE A 1 10.22 -14.09 -9.98
CA ILE A 1 9.10 -15.05 -10.08
C ILE A 1 7.95 -14.37 -10.81
N GLU A 2 7.41 -14.98 -11.85
CA GLU A 2 6.26 -14.48 -12.60
C GLU A 2 4.97 -15.11 -12.09
N TYR A 3 3.86 -14.37 -12.17
CA TYR A 3 2.52 -14.85 -11.84
C TYR A 3 1.44 -14.07 -12.58
N GLN A 4 0.26 -14.68 -12.72
CA GLN A 4 -0.91 -14.00 -13.28
C GLN A 4 -1.56 -13.13 -12.22
N SER A 5 -2.09 -11.99 -12.66
CA SER A 5 -2.81 -11.06 -11.81
C SER A 5 -4.02 -10.45 -12.51
N MET A 6 -4.77 -9.65 -11.76
CA MET A 6 -5.99 -9.01 -12.20
C MET A 6 -5.75 -8.05 -13.37
N ASN A 7 -6.69 -8.05 -14.30
CA ASN A 7 -6.75 -7.05 -15.37
C ASN A 7 -6.66 -5.64 -14.79
N ARG A 8 -5.71 -4.86 -15.32
CA ARG A 8 -5.36 -3.51 -14.82
C ARG A 8 -6.51 -2.49 -14.80
N LYS A 9 -7.61 -2.76 -15.49
CA LYS A 9 -8.77 -1.85 -15.58
C LYS A 9 -9.93 -2.23 -14.67
N GLN A 10 -9.91 -3.41 -14.05
CA GLN A 10 -10.99 -3.84 -13.17
C GLN A 10 -10.97 -3.08 -11.83
N GLY A 11 -12.17 -2.83 -11.27
CA GLY A 11 -12.40 -2.15 -10.00
C GLY A 11 -12.69 -3.11 -8.83
N PHE A 12 -12.88 -2.60 -7.60
CA PHE A 12 -13.29 -3.37 -6.43
C PHE A 12 -14.58 -4.17 -6.62
N PRO A 13 -15.61 -3.68 -7.36
CA PRO A 13 -16.78 -4.51 -7.64
C PRO A 13 -16.44 -5.84 -8.31
N ALA A 14 -15.44 -5.86 -9.22
CA ALA A 14 -15.04 -7.12 -9.86
C ALA A 14 -14.41 -8.11 -8.87
N ILE A 15 -13.74 -7.63 -7.83
CA ILE A 15 -13.19 -8.46 -6.76
C ILE A 15 -14.32 -9.04 -5.92
N LEU A 16 -15.18 -8.19 -5.37
CA LEU A 16 -16.19 -8.57 -4.39
C LEU A 16 -17.37 -9.35 -5.01
N GLU A 17 -17.58 -9.24 -6.31
CA GLU A 17 -18.55 -10.03 -7.07
C GLU A 17 -17.91 -11.30 -7.68
N HIS A 18 -16.70 -11.66 -7.29
CA HIS A 18 -15.96 -12.83 -7.78
C HIS A 18 -15.82 -12.89 -9.32
N ARG A 19 -15.66 -11.73 -9.97
CA ARG A 19 -15.50 -11.58 -11.42
C ARG A 19 -14.10 -11.15 -11.83
N ILE A 20 -13.08 -11.52 -11.04
CA ILE A 20 -11.67 -11.21 -11.34
C ILE A 20 -11.25 -11.91 -12.63
N GLN A 21 -10.70 -11.15 -13.56
CA GLN A 21 -10.05 -11.67 -14.76
C GLN A 21 -8.53 -11.64 -14.53
N LEU A 22 -7.92 -12.81 -14.43
CA LEU A 22 -6.47 -12.97 -14.29
C LEU A 22 -5.81 -12.95 -15.68
N SER A 23 -5.79 -11.79 -16.32
CA SER A 23 -5.28 -11.61 -17.69
C SER A 23 -3.92 -10.93 -17.78
N ASP A 24 -3.49 -10.22 -16.73
CA ASP A 24 -2.21 -9.57 -16.72
C ASP A 24 -1.13 -10.50 -16.15
N ARG A 25 0.07 -10.46 -16.74
CA ARG A 25 1.26 -11.05 -16.12
C ARG A 25 2.01 -9.97 -15.37
N ILE A 26 2.50 -10.33 -14.18
CA ILE A 26 3.42 -9.49 -13.40
C ILE A 26 4.52 -10.38 -12.82
N ASN A 27 5.51 -9.76 -12.22
CA ASN A 27 6.59 -10.50 -11.58
C ASN A 27 7.01 -9.85 -10.25
N GLY A 28 7.90 -10.52 -9.55
CA GLY A 28 8.57 -10.00 -8.38
C GLY A 28 9.90 -10.70 -8.13
N THR A 29 10.74 -10.03 -7.37
CA THR A 29 12.05 -10.54 -6.97
C THR A 29 12.02 -10.99 -5.52
N LEU A 30 12.16 -12.29 -5.30
CA LEU A 30 12.32 -12.87 -3.97
C LEU A 30 13.81 -12.91 -3.61
N THR A 31 14.16 -12.33 -2.48
CA THR A 31 15.51 -12.37 -1.92
C THR A 31 15.45 -12.88 -0.49
N ARG A 32 16.27 -13.86 -0.15
CA ARG A 32 16.41 -14.36 1.22
C ARG A 32 17.61 -13.71 1.91
N PRO A 33 17.57 -13.56 3.24
CA PRO A 33 18.74 -13.07 4.00
C PRO A 33 19.95 -13.98 3.77
N PRO A 34 21.15 -13.43 3.61
CA PRO A 34 22.37 -14.24 3.50
C PRO A 34 22.55 -15.18 4.70
N GLY A 35 22.89 -16.43 4.43
CA GLY A 35 23.13 -17.42 5.50
C GLY A 35 21.88 -17.93 6.24
N ALA A 36 20.69 -17.51 5.82
CA ALA A 36 19.45 -17.97 6.46
C ALA A 36 19.27 -19.49 6.35
N SER A 37 19.13 -20.16 7.49
CA SER A 37 18.79 -21.57 7.63
C SER A 37 17.36 -21.72 8.13
N GLY A 38 16.58 -22.66 7.56
CA GLY A 38 15.17 -22.85 7.93
C GLY A 38 14.24 -21.79 7.39
N ASP A 39 13.03 -21.75 7.94
CA ASP A 39 11.96 -20.84 7.50
C ASP A 39 12.13 -19.46 8.15
N VAL A 40 12.20 -18.43 7.31
CA VAL A 40 12.32 -17.02 7.74
C VAL A 40 11.02 -16.25 7.46
N PRO A 41 10.74 -15.18 8.22
CA PRO A 41 9.68 -14.24 7.88
C PRO A 41 9.91 -13.61 6.51
N ALA A 42 8.87 -13.05 5.90
CA ALA A 42 8.99 -12.34 4.65
C ALA A 42 8.23 -11.00 4.66
N MET A 43 8.67 -10.07 3.81
CA MET A 43 8.01 -8.79 3.57
C MET A 43 7.73 -8.62 2.08
N VAL A 44 6.47 -8.48 1.72
CA VAL A 44 6.03 -8.07 0.38
C VAL A 44 6.15 -6.56 0.29
N ILE A 45 6.86 -6.06 -0.72
CA ILE A 45 7.15 -4.64 -0.92
C ILE A 45 6.43 -4.14 -2.17
N MET A 46 5.49 -3.20 -1.98
CA MET A 46 4.69 -2.59 -3.04
C MET A 46 5.22 -1.19 -3.37
N HIS A 47 5.71 -1.01 -4.60
CA HIS A 47 6.31 0.25 -5.05
C HIS A 47 5.30 1.40 -5.23
N SER A 48 5.80 2.62 -5.33
CA SER A 48 5.03 3.84 -5.55
C SER A 48 4.59 4.03 -7.02
N SER A 49 3.94 5.17 -7.31
CA SER A 49 3.59 5.60 -8.69
C SER A 49 4.79 5.81 -9.59
N GLY A 50 6.00 5.93 -9.05
CA GLY A 50 7.25 5.99 -9.78
C GLY A 50 7.80 4.63 -10.23
N GLY A 51 7.13 3.53 -9.89
CA GLY A 51 7.65 2.17 -10.14
C GLY A 51 8.70 1.76 -9.09
N ILE A 52 9.50 0.76 -9.44
CA ILE A 52 10.63 0.31 -8.62
C ILE A 52 11.77 1.33 -8.75
N ILE A 53 12.06 2.04 -7.68
CA ILE A 53 13.11 3.06 -7.57
C ILE A 53 14.17 2.64 -6.53
N PRO A 54 15.33 3.30 -6.43
CA PRO A 54 16.38 2.95 -5.47
C PRO A 54 15.87 2.75 -4.03
N ASN A 55 14.95 3.60 -3.56
CA ASN A 55 14.33 3.48 -2.24
C ASN A 55 13.63 2.12 -2.00
N THR A 56 13.07 1.52 -3.04
CA THR A 56 12.45 0.17 -2.95
C THR A 56 13.49 -0.88 -2.54
N TRP A 57 14.70 -0.79 -3.11
CA TRP A 57 15.81 -1.69 -2.79
C TRP A 57 16.47 -1.38 -1.44
N GLU A 58 16.49 -0.11 -1.02
CA GLU A 58 16.91 0.27 0.35
C GLU A 58 16.00 -0.37 1.40
N TRP A 59 14.69 -0.40 1.18
CA TRP A 59 13.74 -1.07 2.06
C TRP A 59 13.91 -2.60 2.00
N SER A 60 14.17 -3.16 0.82
CA SER A 60 14.49 -4.59 0.70
C SER A 60 15.73 -4.92 1.54
N LYS A 61 16.83 -4.15 1.38
CA LYS A 61 18.04 -4.32 2.20
C LYS A 61 17.75 -4.17 3.69
N PHE A 62 16.96 -3.19 4.10
CA PHE A 62 16.59 -2.96 5.50
C PHE A 62 15.95 -4.22 6.13
N PHE A 63 15.03 -4.88 5.44
CA PHE A 63 14.42 -6.10 5.95
C PHE A 63 15.36 -7.31 5.89
N LEU A 64 16.18 -7.43 4.85
CA LEU A 64 17.20 -8.48 4.76
C LEU A 64 18.19 -8.40 5.93
N ASP A 65 18.61 -7.18 6.31
CA ASP A 65 19.49 -6.94 7.46
C ASP A 65 18.81 -7.31 8.82
N MET A 66 17.48 -7.41 8.84
CA MET A 66 16.69 -7.90 9.98
C MET A 66 16.46 -9.42 9.96
N GLY A 67 17.01 -10.16 8.99
CA GLY A 67 16.76 -11.59 8.83
C GLY A 67 15.42 -11.92 8.17
N ILE A 68 14.78 -10.97 7.50
CA ILE A 68 13.48 -11.10 6.85
C ILE A 68 13.69 -11.19 5.34
N ALA A 69 13.14 -12.22 4.68
CA ALA A 69 13.11 -12.32 3.23
C ALA A 69 12.25 -11.18 2.64
N THR A 70 12.56 -10.76 1.41
CA THR A 70 11.79 -9.71 0.74
C THR A 70 11.27 -10.19 -0.60
N PHE A 71 10.06 -9.79 -0.94
CA PHE A 71 9.49 -9.97 -2.27
C PHE A 71 9.08 -8.60 -2.82
N VAL A 72 9.92 -8.06 -3.71
CA VAL A 72 9.65 -6.78 -4.40
C VAL A 72 8.76 -7.07 -5.59
N VAL A 73 7.51 -6.59 -5.53
CA VAL A 73 6.54 -6.78 -6.63
C VAL A 73 6.77 -5.73 -7.71
N ASP A 74 6.85 -6.17 -8.96
CA ASP A 74 6.81 -5.29 -10.14
C ASP A 74 5.42 -5.32 -10.77
N SER A 75 4.57 -4.40 -10.32
CA SER A 75 3.23 -4.21 -10.89
C SER A 75 3.23 -3.49 -12.23
N PHE A 76 4.35 -2.88 -12.66
CA PHE A 76 4.42 -1.99 -13.81
C PHE A 76 5.13 -2.57 -15.02
N GLY A 77 6.37 -3.03 -14.86
CA GLY A 77 7.22 -3.44 -15.97
C GLY A 77 6.56 -4.43 -16.93
N PRO A 78 6.03 -5.59 -16.47
CA PRO A 78 5.38 -6.55 -17.34
C PRO A 78 4.08 -6.04 -17.99
N ARG A 79 3.47 -4.99 -17.43
CA ARG A 79 2.29 -4.30 -18.01
C ARG A 79 2.67 -3.19 -18.99
N GLY A 80 3.95 -2.95 -19.24
CA GLY A 80 4.46 -1.87 -20.10
C GLY A 80 4.22 -0.48 -19.51
N ILE A 81 4.12 -0.37 -18.16
CA ILE A 81 3.95 0.90 -17.44
C ILE A 81 5.30 1.31 -16.87
N THR A 82 5.70 2.54 -17.09
CA THR A 82 6.93 3.10 -16.49
C THR A 82 6.59 3.87 -15.20
N THR A 83 5.56 4.68 -15.23
CA THR A 83 5.10 5.51 -14.11
C THR A 83 3.61 5.84 -14.25
N THR A 84 2.93 5.98 -13.13
CA THR A 84 1.53 6.44 -13.09
C THR A 84 1.38 7.82 -12.46
N THR A 85 2.48 8.53 -12.16
CA THR A 85 2.46 9.81 -11.45
C THR A 85 1.59 10.88 -12.15
N MET A 86 1.60 10.90 -13.48
CA MET A 86 0.80 11.86 -14.27
C MET A 86 -0.59 11.33 -14.62
N ASP A 87 -0.78 10.01 -14.59
CA ASP A 87 -2.03 9.33 -14.93
C ASP A 87 -2.16 8.03 -14.13
N GLN A 88 -2.88 8.11 -13.03
CA GLN A 88 -3.13 6.98 -12.14
C GLN A 88 -4.08 5.92 -12.75
N SER A 89 -4.79 6.25 -13.83
CA SER A 89 -5.74 5.34 -14.47
C SER A 89 -5.09 4.22 -15.29
N GLN A 90 -3.77 4.27 -15.53
CA GLN A 90 -3.03 3.23 -16.24
C GLN A 90 -3.10 1.87 -15.54
N LEU A 91 -3.16 1.86 -14.21
CA LEU A 91 -3.35 0.68 -13.37
C LEU A 91 -4.36 1.02 -12.26
N SER A 92 -5.41 0.25 -12.13
CA SER A 92 -6.38 0.45 -11.05
C SER A 92 -5.76 0.13 -9.68
N TYR A 93 -6.19 0.80 -8.63
CA TYR A 93 -5.77 0.48 -7.26
C TYR A 93 -6.18 -0.94 -6.83
N PRO A 94 -7.39 -1.43 -7.17
CA PRO A 94 -7.78 -2.81 -6.93
C PRO A 94 -6.84 -3.83 -7.57
N ALA A 95 -6.37 -3.61 -8.81
CA ALA A 95 -5.40 -4.52 -9.44
C ALA A 95 -4.08 -4.57 -8.64
N SER A 96 -3.58 -3.44 -8.14
CA SER A 96 -2.39 -3.43 -7.26
C SER A 96 -2.65 -4.18 -5.93
N THR A 97 -3.88 -4.14 -5.41
CA THR A 97 -4.27 -4.91 -4.21
C THR A 97 -4.27 -6.41 -4.48
N VAL A 98 -4.78 -6.84 -5.63
CA VAL A 98 -4.73 -8.24 -6.06
C VAL A 98 -3.29 -8.69 -6.31
N ASP A 99 -2.45 -7.83 -6.88
CA ASP A 99 -1.01 -8.09 -7.03
C ASP A 99 -0.36 -8.43 -5.68
N ALA A 100 -0.67 -7.67 -4.62
CA ALA A 100 -0.14 -7.91 -3.28
C ALA A 100 -0.66 -9.23 -2.67
N LEU A 101 -1.96 -9.51 -2.78
CA LEU A 101 -2.56 -10.73 -2.21
C LEU A 101 -2.10 -12.01 -2.94
N LEU A 102 -1.93 -11.95 -4.25
CA LEU A 102 -1.38 -13.08 -5.01
C LEU A 102 0.13 -13.25 -4.75
N ALA A 103 0.86 -12.16 -4.50
CA ALA A 103 2.23 -12.22 -4.02
C ALA A 103 2.33 -12.92 -2.66
N LEU A 104 1.41 -12.63 -1.72
CA LEU A 104 1.32 -13.34 -0.44
C LEU A 104 1.19 -14.86 -0.66
N LYS A 105 0.25 -15.28 -1.51
CA LYS A 105 0.04 -16.71 -1.82
C LYS A 105 1.29 -17.35 -2.44
N LEU A 106 1.94 -16.63 -3.35
CA LEU A 106 3.15 -17.08 -4.02
C LEU A 106 4.32 -17.23 -3.04
N VAL A 107 4.54 -16.22 -2.19
CA VAL A 107 5.64 -16.19 -1.22
C VAL A 107 5.44 -17.25 -0.13
N ALA A 108 4.21 -17.43 0.34
CA ALA A 108 3.87 -18.46 1.33
C ALA A 108 4.15 -19.90 0.86
N ALA A 109 4.17 -20.13 -0.45
CA ALA A 109 4.47 -21.43 -1.04
C ALA A 109 5.98 -21.66 -1.30
N GLN A 110 6.84 -20.66 -1.03
CA GLN A 110 8.28 -20.80 -1.30
C GLN A 110 8.99 -21.57 -0.18
N PRO A 111 9.90 -22.49 -0.50
CA PRO A 111 10.73 -23.16 0.49
C PRO A 111 11.53 -22.15 1.32
N GLY A 112 11.56 -22.37 2.62
CA GLY A 112 12.31 -21.54 3.57
C GLY A 112 11.64 -20.21 3.90
N ILE A 113 10.32 -20.09 3.68
CA ILE A 113 9.50 -18.96 4.12
C ILE A 113 8.45 -19.41 5.14
N ASP A 114 8.40 -18.73 6.28
CA ASP A 114 7.33 -18.93 7.26
C ASP A 114 6.04 -18.25 6.79
N ALA A 115 5.10 -19.03 6.29
CA ALA A 115 3.83 -18.56 5.77
C ALA A 115 2.95 -17.80 6.80
N LYS A 116 3.22 -17.94 8.10
CA LYS A 116 2.52 -17.23 9.18
C LYS A 116 3.11 -15.85 9.48
N ARG A 117 4.33 -15.59 9.02
CA ARG A 117 5.07 -14.34 9.27
C ARG A 117 5.40 -13.62 7.96
N ILE A 118 4.38 -13.35 7.15
CA ILE A 118 4.50 -12.55 5.92
C ILE A 118 3.77 -11.22 6.14
N GLY A 119 4.51 -10.11 6.04
CA GLY A 119 3.95 -8.75 6.11
C GLY A 119 3.90 -8.08 4.74
N VAL A 120 3.24 -6.93 4.69
CA VAL A 120 3.23 -6.06 3.51
C VAL A 120 3.57 -4.62 3.89
N ILE A 121 4.48 -4.02 3.13
CA ILE A 121 4.79 -2.59 3.17
C ILE A 121 4.54 -2.00 1.80
N GLY A 122 4.01 -0.80 1.76
CA GLY A 122 3.76 -0.11 0.50
C GLY A 122 3.93 1.39 0.59
N PHE A 123 4.29 2.00 -0.54
CA PHE A 123 4.65 3.40 -0.65
C PHE A 123 3.69 4.12 -1.60
N SER A 124 3.01 5.20 -1.15
CA SER A 124 2.08 5.98 -1.97
C SER A 124 1.00 5.06 -2.60
N ARG A 125 1.02 4.83 -3.92
CA ARG A 125 0.16 3.85 -4.60
C ARG A 125 0.27 2.45 -3.96
N GLY A 126 1.47 2.00 -3.66
CA GLY A 126 1.70 0.73 -2.98
C GLY A 126 1.14 0.71 -1.56
N ALA A 127 1.08 1.86 -0.88
CA ALA A 127 0.42 1.98 0.41
C ALA A 127 -1.09 1.72 0.32
N ALA A 128 -1.74 2.14 -0.78
CA ALA A 128 -3.14 1.80 -1.02
C ALA A 128 -3.35 0.28 -1.17
N ALA A 129 -2.44 -0.42 -1.86
CA ALA A 129 -2.48 -1.88 -1.95
C ALA A 129 -2.23 -2.55 -0.59
N ALA A 130 -1.24 -2.07 0.18
CA ALA A 130 -0.94 -2.58 1.51
C ALA A 130 -2.13 -2.39 2.49
N ALA A 131 -2.79 -1.23 2.47
CA ALA A 131 -3.96 -0.96 3.29
C ALA A 131 -5.18 -1.80 2.85
N ALA A 132 -5.49 -1.80 1.54
CA ALA A 132 -6.66 -2.51 1.02
C ALA A 132 -6.55 -4.04 1.16
N SER A 133 -5.35 -4.61 1.14
CA SER A 133 -5.14 -6.03 1.42
C SER A 133 -5.42 -6.44 2.87
N SER A 134 -5.68 -5.48 3.77
CA SER A 134 -6.10 -5.75 5.14
C SER A 134 -7.60 -6.04 5.28
N PHE A 135 -8.43 -5.71 4.28
CA PHE A 135 -9.87 -5.93 4.35
C PHE A 135 -10.22 -7.40 4.12
N GLU A 136 -11.01 -7.97 5.03
CA GLU A 136 -11.30 -9.41 5.05
C GLU A 136 -12.08 -9.87 3.81
N ASN A 137 -13.07 -9.11 3.37
CA ASN A 137 -13.84 -9.45 2.18
C ASN A 137 -12.99 -9.44 0.89
N ILE A 138 -12.04 -8.49 0.77
CA ILE A 138 -11.09 -8.44 -0.37
C ILE A 138 -10.14 -9.64 -0.30
N ARG A 139 -9.56 -9.93 0.88
CA ARG A 139 -8.72 -11.11 1.09
C ARG A 139 -9.44 -12.39 0.69
N ALA A 140 -10.66 -12.59 1.20
CA ALA A 140 -11.45 -13.77 0.94
C ALA A 140 -11.84 -13.90 -0.54
N ALA A 141 -12.21 -12.80 -1.19
CA ALA A 141 -12.55 -12.80 -2.62
C ALA A 141 -11.36 -13.16 -3.53
N VAL A 142 -10.12 -12.78 -3.14
CA VAL A 142 -8.91 -13.06 -3.93
C VAL A 142 -8.30 -14.42 -3.61
N LEU A 143 -8.27 -14.81 -2.32
CA LEU A 143 -7.59 -16.03 -1.87
C LEU A 143 -8.52 -17.22 -1.64
N GLY A 144 -9.83 -17.01 -1.76
CA GLY A 144 -10.86 -18.05 -1.51
C GLY A 144 -10.83 -18.54 -0.06
N ASP A 145 -11.02 -19.83 0.13
CA ASP A 145 -11.06 -20.49 1.44
C ASP A 145 -9.67 -20.59 2.11
N SER A 146 -8.64 -20.04 1.50
CA SER A 146 -7.30 -20.06 2.08
C SER A 146 -7.28 -19.22 3.37
N PRO A 147 -6.70 -19.75 4.48
CA PRO A 147 -6.52 -19.00 5.73
C PRO A 147 -5.40 -17.97 5.65
N LEU A 148 -4.69 -17.88 4.53
CA LEU A 148 -3.58 -16.94 4.36
C LEU A 148 -4.05 -15.50 4.50
N LYS A 149 -3.31 -14.73 5.27
CA LYS A 149 -3.43 -13.28 5.41
C LYS A 149 -2.06 -12.69 5.73
N PHE A 150 -1.86 -11.43 5.42
CA PHE A 150 -0.68 -10.74 5.91
C PHE A 150 -0.70 -10.65 7.44
N ALA A 151 0.43 -10.88 8.07
CA ALA A 151 0.60 -10.78 9.52
C ALA A 151 0.65 -9.31 10.01
N LEU A 152 0.99 -8.38 9.12
CA LEU A 152 1.01 -6.94 9.38
C LEU A 152 0.94 -6.13 8.08
N HIS A 153 0.52 -4.87 8.18
CA HIS A 153 0.42 -3.93 7.07
C HIS A 153 1.08 -2.60 7.42
N ILE A 154 1.92 -2.06 6.51
CA ILE A 154 2.65 -0.81 6.74
C ILE A 154 2.45 0.15 5.55
N PRO A 155 1.38 0.95 5.51
CA PRO A 155 1.19 1.99 4.51
C PRO A 155 2.02 3.24 4.81
N TYR A 156 2.86 3.67 3.84
CA TYR A 156 3.62 4.91 3.86
C TYR A 156 3.00 5.95 2.94
N TYR A 157 2.66 7.11 3.45
CA TYR A 157 2.11 8.28 2.74
C TYR A 157 1.03 7.91 1.71
N GLY A 158 0.05 7.10 2.14
CA GLY A 158 -1.07 6.67 1.30
C GLY A 158 -1.96 5.63 1.99
N GLY A 159 -2.87 5.03 1.22
CA GLY A 159 -3.77 3.98 1.73
C GLY A 159 -4.91 4.49 2.59
N CYS A 160 -5.35 5.73 2.38
CA CYS A 160 -6.30 6.42 3.25
C CYS A 160 -7.67 6.69 2.58
N SER A 161 -8.08 5.88 1.62
CA SER A 161 -9.35 6.11 0.89
C SER A 161 -10.36 4.97 1.05
N GLN A 162 -10.06 3.97 1.87
CA GLN A 162 -10.98 2.86 2.12
C GLN A 162 -11.15 2.62 3.63
N VAL A 163 -12.35 2.19 4.00
CA VAL A 163 -12.69 1.71 5.34
C VAL A 163 -13.43 0.38 5.22
N GLY A 164 -13.36 -0.47 6.23
CA GLY A 164 -14.06 -1.76 6.21
C GLY A 164 -13.60 -2.69 7.32
N THR A 165 -14.21 -3.85 7.39
CA THR A 165 -13.82 -4.92 8.32
C THR A 165 -12.48 -5.52 7.90
N THR A 166 -11.50 -5.51 8.82
CA THR A 166 -10.14 -5.99 8.55
C THR A 166 -9.93 -7.44 8.97
N THR A 167 -8.87 -8.07 8.48
CA THR A 167 -8.41 -9.40 8.87
C THR A 167 -7.96 -9.49 10.34
N GLY A 168 -7.96 -8.37 11.08
CA GLY A 168 -7.44 -8.26 12.45
C GLY A 168 -5.91 -8.13 12.54
N ALA A 169 -5.18 -8.27 11.44
CA ALA A 169 -3.75 -8.02 11.43
C ALA A 169 -3.45 -6.53 11.72
N PRO A 170 -2.38 -6.22 12.49
CA PRO A 170 -2.09 -4.84 12.87
C PRO A 170 -1.61 -3.99 11.69
N LEU A 171 -2.02 -2.71 11.71
CA LEU A 171 -1.63 -1.69 10.73
C LEU A 171 -0.79 -0.59 11.40
N LEU A 172 0.27 -0.16 10.72
CA LEU A 172 1.11 0.96 11.14
C LEU A 172 1.22 1.97 9.99
N TYR A 173 0.60 3.16 10.16
CA TYR A 173 0.55 4.21 9.15
C TYR A 173 1.59 5.29 9.40
N PHE A 174 2.20 5.78 8.30
CA PHE A 174 3.09 6.96 8.32
C PHE A 174 2.67 7.97 7.26
N VAL A 175 2.48 9.23 7.64
CA VAL A 175 2.12 10.33 6.73
C VAL A 175 2.88 11.61 7.05
N GLY A 176 3.13 12.43 6.04
CA GLY A 176 3.61 13.80 6.20
C GLY A 176 2.43 14.76 6.34
N LYS A 177 2.49 15.71 7.28
CA LYS A 177 1.41 16.71 7.45
C LYS A 177 1.31 17.68 6.27
N GLU A 178 2.41 17.91 5.56
CA GLU A 178 2.47 18.80 4.40
C GLU A 178 2.32 18.06 3.08
N ASP A 179 1.91 16.77 3.12
CA ASP A 179 1.69 15.97 1.92
C ASP A 179 0.63 16.61 1.03
N ASP A 180 1.04 16.94 -0.20
CA ASP A 180 0.20 17.56 -1.21
C ASP A 180 -0.11 16.64 -2.40
N PHE A 181 0.31 15.37 -2.35
CA PHE A 181 -0.21 14.29 -3.18
C PHE A 181 -1.47 13.67 -2.59
N VAL A 182 -1.41 13.29 -1.30
CA VAL A 182 -2.48 12.62 -0.56
C VAL A 182 -2.80 13.46 0.68
N SER A 183 -4.06 13.74 0.91
CA SER A 183 -4.49 14.53 2.08
C SER A 183 -4.16 13.82 3.40
N ALA A 184 -3.36 14.46 4.26
CA ALA A 184 -3.15 14.00 5.63
C ALA A 184 -4.45 14.04 6.45
N GLU A 185 -5.36 14.98 6.14
CA GLU A 185 -6.69 15.06 6.74
C GLU A 185 -7.55 13.85 6.37
N LEU A 186 -7.54 13.43 5.09
CA LEU A 186 -8.20 12.20 4.65
C LEU A 186 -7.68 10.98 5.43
N CYS A 187 -6.36 10.89 5.62
CA CYS A 187 -5.77 9.82 6.40
C CYS A 187 -6.26 9.82 7.86
N THR A 188 -6.36 11.00 8.47
CA THR A 188 -6.88 11.14 9.84
C THR A 188 -8.33 10.65 9.94
N VAL A 189 -9.18 11.08 9.01
CA VAL A 189 -10.60 10.65 8.96
C VAL A 189 -10.71 9.15 8.73
N THR A 190 -9.97 8.61 7.76
CA THR A 190 -10.01 7.18 7.42
C THR A 190 -9.54 6.30 8.57
N VAL A 191 -8.38 6.63 9.18
CA VAL A 191 -7.85 5.87 10.32
C VAL A 191 -8.78 5.96 11.53
N GLY A 192 -9.41 7.12 11.77
CA GLY A 192 -10.44 7.28 12.81
C GLY A 192 -11.59 6.30 12.60
N LYS A 193 -12.19 6.30 11.42
CA LYS A 193 -13.28 5.37 11.05
C LYS A 193 -12.88 3.89 11.13
N MET A 194 -11.65 3.55 10.76
CA MET A 194 -11.14 2.18 10.90
C MET A 194 -11.05 1.76 12.36
N LYS A 195 -10.55 2.64 13.24
CA LYS A 195 -10.49 2.38 14.70
C LYS A 195 -11.89 2.21 15.31
N GLU A 196 -12.84 3.07 14.93
CA GLU A 196 -14.23 2.96 15.34
C GLU A 196 -14.88 1.61 14.96
N ARG A 197 -14.44 0.99 13.86
CA ARG A 197 -14.85 -0.33 13.42
C ARG A 197 -14.05 -1.48 14.03
N GLY A 198 -13.17 -1.20 14.97
CA GLY A 198 -12.35 -2.21 15.66
C GLY A 198 -11.13 -2.69 14.87
N ALA A 199 -10.71 -1.97 13.84
CA ALA A 199 -9.46 -2.30 13.15
C ALA A 199 -8.27 -2.15 14.10
N ASN A 200 -7.35 -3.09 14.04
CA ASN A 200 -6.13 -3.10 14.84
C ASN A 200 -5.10 -2.11 14.26
N VAL A 201 -5.35 -0.81 14.42
CA VAL A 201 -4.38 0.22 14.05
C VAL A 201 -3.40 0.40 15.20
N ALA A 202 -2.23 -0.20 15.08
CA ALA A 202 -1.17 -0.17 16.10
C ALA A 202 -0.66 1.25 16.34
N ASP A 203 -0.46 2.03 15.26
CA ASP A 203 -0.14 3.46 15.36
C ASP A 203 -0.48 4.18 14.05
N TYR A 204 -0.69 5.50 14.15
CA TYR A 204 -0.83 6.42 13.02
C TYR A 204 0.08 7.63 13.28
N VAL A 205 1.22 7.63 12.61
CA VAL A 205 2.30 8.61 12.84
C VAL A 205 2.24 9.71 11.81
N GLN A 206 2.07 10.95 12.27
CA GLN A 206 2.08 12.15 11.45
C GLN A 206 3.35 12.97 11.69
N TYR A 207 4.10 13.24 10.65
CA TYR A 207 5.32 14.04 10.73
C TYR A 207 5.06 15.49 10.33
N PRO A 208 5.30 16.47 11.23
CA PRO A 208 5.20 17.90 10.88
C PRO A 208 6.29 18.28 9.88
N ASN A 209 6.05 19.34 9.10
CA ASN A 209 6.99 19.86 8.09
C ASN A 209 7.50 18.78 7.09
N THR A 210 6.66 17.81 6.79
CA THR A 210 7.02 16.63 6.02
C THR A 210 6.06 16.45 4.84
N TYR A 211 6.62 16.34 3.65
CA TYR A 211 5.91 16.15 2.38
C TYR A 211 5.81 14.67 2.00
N HIS A 212 5.26 14.41 0.81
CA HIS A 212 5.19 13.09 0.21
C HIS A 212 6.58 12.49 -0.02
N SER A 213 6.72 11.16 0.04
CA SER A 213 7.98 10.43 -0.19
C SER A 213 9.15 10.90 0.70
N PHE A 214 8.87 11.21 1.95
CA PHE A 214 9.83 11.78 2.90
C PHE A 214 11.04 10.86 3.23
N ASP A 215 10.93 9.58 2.95
CA ASP A 215 11.96 8.56 3.20
C ASP A 215 12.89 8.32 2.01
N VAL A 216 12.63 8.98 0.87
CA VAL A 216 13.46 8.90 -0.33
C VAL A 216 14.63 9.86 -0.22
N GLU A 217 15.85 9.38 -0.50
CA GLU A 217 17.01 10.25 -0.70
C GLU A 217 16.99 10.84 -2.11
N ASN A 218 17.06 12.15 -2.20
CA ASN A 218 17.13 12.90 -3.44
C ASN A 218 18.31 13.87 -3.39
N ASP A 219 18.97 14.11 -4.53
CA ASP A 219 19.92 15.20 -4.71
C ASP A 219 19.25 16.56 -4.51
N LYS A 220 17.94 16.61 -4.63
CA LYS A 220 17.10 17.79 -4.37
C LYS A 220 16.27 17.55 -3.12
N PRO A 221 16.49 18.30 -2.04
CA PRO A 221 15.76 18.13 -0.79
C PRO A 221 14.25 18.39 -0.94
N ARG A 222 13.84 19.15 -1.96
CA ARG A 222 12.45 19.42 -2.31
C ARG A 222 12.29 19.51 -3.82
N TYR A 223 11.35 18.76 -4.39
CA TYR A 223 11.07 18.73 -5.82
C TYR A 223 9.56 18.80 -6.10
N TYR A 224 9.15 19.82 -6.88
CA TYR A 224 7.76 20.00 -7.30
C TYR A 224 7.52 19.40 -8.67
N ILE A 225 6.51 18.54 -8.79
CA ILE A 225 6.08 17.87 -10.02
C ILE A 225 4.80 18.51 -10.51
N ALA A 226 4.89 19.47 -11.43
CA ALA A 226 3.79 20.34 -11.84
C ALA A 226 2.56 19.59 -12.39
N ASN A 227 2.77 18.47 -13.08
CA ASN A 227 1.69 17.70 -13.72
C ASN A 227 1.25 16.47 -12.91
N ALA A 228 1.80 16.20 -11.73
CA ALA A 228 1.36 15.11 -10.88
C ALA A 228 -0.11 15.28 -10.48
N GLN A 229 -0.87 14.20 -10.48
CA GLN A 229 -2.22 14.23 -9.91
C GLN A 229 -2.13 14.35 -8.38
N SER A 230 -2.92 15.27 -7.83
CA SER A 230 -2.95 15.59 -6.40
C SER A 230 -4.36 15.48 -5.85
N TRP A 231 -4.49 14.77 -4.73
CA TRP A 231 -5.73 14.60 -3.96
C TRP A 231 -5.69 15.36 -2.63
N LYS A 232 -4.80 16.33 -2.49
CA LYS A 232 -4.65 17.12 -1.24
C LYS A 232 -5.97 17.68 -0.71
N LYS A 233 -6.87 18.09 -1.61
CA LYS A 233 -8.17 18.68 -1.27
C LYS A 233 -9.32 17.67 -1.26
N CYS A 234 -9.06 16.39 -1.47
CA CYS A 234 -10.09 15.38 -1.60
C CYS A 234 -10.28 14.65 -0.27
N ILE A 235 -11.45 14.80 0.34
CA ILE A 235 -11.91 13.99 1.47
C ILE A 235 -12.93 13.00 0.91
N LEU A 236 -12.45 11.93 0.32
CA LEU A 236 -13.29 10.93 -0.35
C LEU A 236 -12.79 9.51 -0.07
N GLY A 237 -13.68 8.54 -0.23
CA GLY A 237 -13.32 7.15 -0.07
C GLY A 237 -14.47 6.21 -0.33
N GLN A 238 -14.21 4.94 -0.04
CA GLN A 238 -15.17 3.86 -0.24
C GLN A 238 -15.20 2.94 0.98
N ASP A 239 -16.42 2.53 1.35
CA ASP A 239 -16.64 1.49 2.32
C ASP A 239 -16.50 0.13 1.63
N MET A 240 -15.62 -0.70 2.11
CA MET A 240 -15.38 -2.02 1.50
C MET A 240 -16.42 -3.05 1.91
N ASP A 241 -17.15 -2.83 3.00
CA ASP A 241 -18.13 -3.79 3.48
C ASP A 241 -19.45 -3.74 2.66
N ASP A 242 -19.87 -2.53 2.22
CA ASP A 242 -21.11 -2.34 1.47
C ASP A 242 -20.91 -1.63 0.10
N LEU A 243 -19.66 -1.36 -0.29
CA LEU A 243 -19.27 -0.61 -1.50
C LEU A 243 -19.82 0.81 -1.59
N SER A 244 -20.38 1.36 -0.52
CA SER A 244 -20.86 2.72 -0.52
C SER A 244 -19.71 3.72 -0.60
N TYR A 245 -19.98 4.86 -1.22
CA TYR A 245 -19.01 5.96 -1.36
C TYR A 245 -19.25 7.02 -0.30
N PHE A 246 -18.18 7.70 0.09
CA PHE A 246 -18.27 8.92 0.88
C PHE A 246 -17.41 10.04 0.27
N ALA A 247 -17.94 11.26 0.37
CA ALA A 247 -17.27 12.49 -0.04
C ALA A 247 -17.58 13.57 0.99
N ASP A 248 -16.55 14.30 1.42
CA ASP A 248 -16.66 15.35 2.44
C ASP A 248 -17.39 14.88 3.73
N GLY A 249 -17.06 13.66 4.16
CA GLY A 249 -17.62 13.03 5.35
C GLY A 249 -19.05 12.48 5.21
N LYS A 250 -19.71 12.64 4.05
CA LYS A 250 -21.10 12.21 3.79
C LYS A 250 -21.13 10.98 2.90
N LYS A 251 -22.11 10.09 3.13
CA LYS A 251 -22.43 9.00 2.22
C LYS A 251 -23.05 9.58 0.95
N VAL A 252 -22.54 9.18 -0.21
CA VAL A 252 -22.92 9.72 -1.54
C VAL A 252 -23.13 8.58 -2.53
N ASN A 253 -23.85 8.84 -3.61
CA ASN A 253 -23.90 7.90 -4.74
C ASN A 253 -22.66 8.02 -5.63
N LEU A 254 -22.50 7.12 -6.61
CA LEU A 254 -21.35 7.08 -7.50
C LEU A 254 -21.20 8.36 -8.35
N GLN A 255 -22.31 8.95 -8.79
CA GLN A 255 -22.26 10.19 -9.58
C GLN A 255 -21.75 11.35 -8.73
N GLU A 256 -22.30 11.54 -7.54
CA GLU A 256 -21.87 12.56 -6.59
C GLU A 256 -20.39 12.39 -6.19
N TYR A 257 -19.95 11.14 -5.99
CA TYR A 257 -18.54 10.80 -5.71
C TYR A 257 -17.65 11.25 -6.89
N ASN A 258 -18.02 10.90 -8.11
CA ASN A 258 -17.25 11.26 -9.31
C ASN A 258 -17.22 12.78 -9.51
N ASP A 259 -18.35 13.46 -9.30
CA ASP A 259 -18.43 14.92 -9.40
C ASP A 259 -17.56 15.61 -8.35
N TYR A 260 -17.54 15.09 -7.12
CA TYR A 260 -16.66 15.59 -6.07
C TYR A 260 -15.18 15.34 -6.42
N TYR A 261 -14.85 14.13 -6.88
CA TYR A 261 -13.49 13.80 -7.32
C TYR A 261 -12.98 14.75 -8.40
N GLN A 262 -13.78 15.04 -9.43
CA GLN A 262 -13.40 15.98 -10.49
C GLN A 262 -13.17 17.40 -9.97
N ARG A 263 -13.90 17.83 -8.96
CA ARG A 263 -13.73 19.16 -8.36
C ARG A 263 -12.55 19.26 -7.40
N CYS A 264 -12.25 18.20 -6.64
CA CYS A 264 -11.21 18.23 -5.62
C CYS A 264 -9.81 17.87 -6.14
N MET A 265 -9.75 17.04 -7.20
CA MET A 265 -8.48 16.64 -7.81
C MET A 265 -7.81 17.83 -8.50
N THR A 266 -6.55 18.03 -8.21
CA THR A 266 -5.73 19.11 -8.76
C THR A 266 -4.45 18.56 -9.41
N ARG A 267 -3.66 19.48 -9.99
CA ARG A 267 -2.33 19.18 -10.53
C ARG A 267 -1.26 19.89 -9.71
N GLY A 268 -0.10 19.25 -9.64
CA GLY A 268 1.04 19.74 -8.91
C GLY A 268 1.16 19.18 -7.51
N ALA A 269 2.29 18.53 -7.23
CA ALA A 269 2.58 17.99 -5.92
C ALA A 269 4.09 17.97 -5.64
N THR A 270 4.45 17.95 -4.37
CA THR A 270 5.81 18.06 -3.87
C THR A 270 6.28 16.72 -3.28
N ILE A 271 7.45 16.28 -3.68
CA ILE A 271 8.21 15.26 -2.95
C ILE A 271 9.38 15.95 -2.24
N ALA A 272 9.64 15.56 -1.00
CA ALA A 272 10.76 16.12 -0.24
C ALA A 272 11.24 15.11 0.80
N SER A 273 12.56 14.86 0.80
CA SER A 273 13.17 14.06 1.86
C SER A 273 13.09 14.80 3.20
N ASN A 274 12.90 14.03 4.27
CA ASN A 274 12.99 14.51 5.65
C ASN A 274 13.76 13.48 6.48
N PHE A 275 15.01 13.81 6.81
CA PHE A 275 15.91 12.89 7.49
C PHE A 275 15.38 12.42 8.85
N GLN A 276 14.78 13.31 9.64
CA GLN A 276 14.20 12.94 10.93
C GLN A 276 13.02 11.98 10.78
N ALA A 277 12.09 12.29 9.86
CA ALA A 277 10.93 11.44 9.59
C ALA A 277 11.36 10.08 9.03
N LYS A 278 12.36 10.04 8.10
CA LYS A 278 12.95 8.80 7.57
C LYS A 278 13.54 7.95 8.69
N THR A 279 14.35 8.54 9.56
CA THR A 279 15.03 7.83 10.65
C THR A 279 14.03 7.28 11.67
N ASP A 280 13.11 8.11 12.13
CA ASP A 280 12.10 7.71 13.12
C ASP A 280 11.12 6.66 12.56
N SER A 281 10.64 6.84 11.32
CA SER A 281 9.73 5.88 10.70
C SER A 281 10.38 4.50 10.50
N ARG A 282 11.66 4.46 10.12
CA ARG A 282 12.43 3.20 10.03
C ARG A 282 12.60 2.54 11.39
N ALA A 283 12.91 3.31 12.45
CA ALA A 283 13.02 2.78 13.81
C ALA A 283 11.68 2.20 14.30
N LYS A 284 10.57 2.92 14.10
CA LYS A 284 9.23 2.44 14.44
C LYS A 284 8.81 1.21 13.63
N THR A 285 9.13 1.19 12.32
CA THR A 285 8.90 0.02 11.48
C THR A 285 9.67 -1.19 11.98
N LYS A 286 10.95 -1.02 12.34
CA LYS A 286 11.77 -2.10 12.92
C LYS A 286 11.15 -2.66 14.19
N ALA A 287 10.80 -1.79 15.14
CA ALA A 287 10.20 -2.20 16.42
C ALA A 287 8.85 -2.92 16.22
N PHE A 288 8.00 -2.38 15.34
CA PHE A 288 6.69 -2.95 15.01
C PHE A 288 6.82 -4.35 14.38
N VAL A 289 7.67 -4.48 13.36
CA VAL A 289 7.89 -5.75 12.65
C VAL A 289 8.52 -6.77 13.58
N SER A 290 9.53 -6.39 14.38
CA SER A 290 10.15 -7.29 15.35
C SER A 290 9.14 -7.79 16.38
N LYS A 291 8.26 -6.91 16.88
CA LYS A 291 7.20 -7.31 17.83
C LYS A 291 6.22 -8.31 17.21
N VAL A 292 5.76 -8.06 15.96
CA VAL A 292 4.76 -8.93 15.32
C VAL A 292 5.35 -10.26 14.87
N PHE A 293 6.59 -10.26 14.38
CA PHE A 293 7.27 -11.47 13.93
C PHE A 293 8.01 -12.24 15.03
N GLY A 294 8.15 -11.66 16.23
CA GLY A 294 8.87 -12.30 17.34
C GLY A 294 10.38 -12.37 17.07
N LEU A 295 11.00 -11.27 16.60
CA LEU A 295 12.43 -11.15 16.29
C LEU A 295 13.20 -10.48 17.43
#